data_b09ab113339cc1d6e6a227b8a22e5074
#
_entry.id   b09ab113339cc1d6e6a227b8a22e5074
#
_cell.length_a   1.000
_cell.length_b   1.000
_cell.length_c   1.000
_cell.angle_alpha   90.00
_cell.angle_beta   90.00
_cell.angle_gamma   90.00
#
_symmetry.space_group_name_H-M   'P 1'
#
loop_
_entity.id
_entity.type
_entity.pdbx_description
1 polymer ?
#
loop_
_entity_poly.entity_id
_entity_poly.type
_entity_poly.pdbx_seq_one_letter_code
_entity_poly.pdbx_strand_id
1 'polypeptide(L)'
;KGQKNLMFKASSDAQFDYYEVKLQLDNEKISWYFEIQAGAITCYYDFRGVVKRPDEHYNFVLIPGFDTPDWAKGAVMYQIYVDRFCNGDPTNDVLTNEYHYIGAKSQHVEDWYRYPSSMDVRDFYGGDLQGVLDKMDYLEQLGVEVIYFNPLFVSPSNHKYDSQDYDHVDPHCGKIVKDGGRLLEDWETDNTHACL
;
A
#
# COMPACT_ATOMS: atom_id res chain seq x y z
N LYS A 1 28.26 -18.37 -6.24
CA LYS A 1 29.46 -17.76 -5.60
C LYS A 1 29.54 -16.34 -6.11
N GLY A 2 29.47 -15.36 -5.23
CA GLY A 2 29.55 -13.96 -5.61
C GLY A 2 30.92 -13.58 -6.18
N GLN A 3 30.95 -12.63 -7.11
CA GLN A 3 32.17 -12.05 -7.63
C GLN A 3 32.64 -10.95 -6.67
N LYS A 4 33.95 -10.90 -6.39
CA LYS A 4 34.57 -9.79 -5.66
C LYS A 4 35.13 -8.79 -6.65
N ASN A 5 34.75 -7.52 -6.48
CA ASN A 5 35.31 -6.39 -7.25
C ASN A 5 36.03 -5.44 -6.29
N LEU A 6 37.29 -5.18 -6.55
CA LEU A 6 38.09 -4.30 -5.72
C LEU A 6 37.74 -2.84 -6.04
N MET A 7 37.45 -2.06 -5.01
CA MET A 7 37.28 -0.61 -5.12
C MET A 7 38.61 0.10 -4.98
N PHE A 8 38.77 1.21 -5.68
CA PHE A 8 39.97 2.07 -5.57
C PHE A 8 39.58 3.44 -5.01
N LYS A 9 40.50 4.03 -4.29
CA LYS A 9 40.29 5.37 -3.72
C LYS A 9 40.30 6.39 -4.87
N ALA A 10 39.19 7.04 -5.07
CA ALA A 10 38.99 8.02 -6.14
C ALA A 10 39.35 9.44 -5.68
N SER A 11 39.00 9.80 -4.44
CA SER A 11 39.25 11.12 -3.88
C SER A 11 39.22 11.09 -2.38
N SER A 12 39.56 12.21 -1.75
CA SER A 12 39.44 12.47 -0.31
C SER A 12 39.07 13.92 -0.08
N ASP A 13 38.37 14.17 1.02
CA ASP A 13 38.22 15.49 1.61
C ASP A 13 38.76 15.51 3.06
N ALA A 14 38.42 16.53 3.85
CA ALA A 14 38.87 16.66 5.22
C ALA A 14 38.27 15.61 6.17
N GLN A 15 37.23 14.94 5.81
CA GLN A 15 36.47 14.02 6.65
C GLN A 15 36.36 12.60 6.09
N PHE A 16 36.37 12.43 4.75
CA PHE A 16 36.07 11.16 4.10
C PHE A 16 37.06 10.80 2.99
N ASP A 17 37.28 9.49 2.84
CA ASP A 17 37.88 8.87 1.69
C ASP A 17 36.77 8.27 0.81
N TYR A 18 36.77 8.61 -0.48
CA TYR A 18 35.78 8.12 -1.44
C TYR A 18 36.36 7.01 -2.29
N TYR A 19 35.66 5.88 -2.33
CA TYR A 19 36.07 4.71 -3.10
C TYR A 19 35.04 4.44 -4.19
N GLU A 20 35.53 4.04 -5.36
CA GLU A 20 34.66 3.69 -6.49
C GLU A 20 35.07 2.39 -7.16
N VAL A 21 34.14 1.78 -7.86
CA VAL A 21 34.35 0.68 -8.80
C VAL A 21 33.35 0.80 -9.94
N LYS A 22 33.79 0.56 -11.17
CA LYS A 22 32.92 0.51 -12.33
C LYS A 22 32.54 -0.94 -12.59
N LEU A 23 31.23 -1.20 -12.64
CA LEU A 23 30.68 -2.50 -12.97
C LEU A 23 30.00 -2.40 -14.34
N GLN A 24 30.28 -3.35 -15.19
CA GLN A 24 29.49 -3.54 -16.39
C GLN A 24 28.36 -4.49 -16.03
N LEU A 25 27.14 -4.01 -16.18
CA LEU A 25 25.93 -4.75 -15.81
C LEU A 25 25.21 -5.20 -17.09
N ASP A 26 24.77 -6.43 -17.05
CA ASP A 26 23.76 -6.95 -17.97
C ASP A 26 22.35 -6.52 -17.46
N ASN A 27 21.29 -6.97 -18.11
CA ASN A 27 19.91 -6.63 -17.70
C ASN A 27 19.42 -7.41 -16.47
N GLU A 28 20.31 -8.10 -15.77
CA GLU A 28 19.95 -8.89 -14.61
C GLU A 28 20.05 -8.09 -13.31
N LYS A 29 19.15 -8.41 -12.37
CA LYS A 29 19.20 -7.90 -11.01
C LYS A 29 20.53 -8.25 -10.36
N ILE A 30 21.22 -7.27 -9.81
CA ILE A 30 22.40 -7.48 -8.98
C ILE A 30 22.10 -7.19 -7.52
N SER A 31 22.78 -7.92 -6.64
CA SER A 31 22.77 -7.63 -5.21
C SER A 31 24.20 -7.67 -4.67
N TRP A 32 24.51 -6.76 -3.73
CA TRP A 32 25.86 -6.66 -3.19
C TRP A 32 25.89 -6.16 -1.75
N TYR A 33 27.02 -6.35 -1.14
CA TYR A 33 27.45 -5.71 0.11
C TYR A 33 28.92 -5.30 -0.04
N PHE A 34 29.40 -4.47 0.85
CA PHE A 34 30.81 -4.07 0.87
C PHE A 34 31.57 -4.86 1.94
N GLU A 35 32.75 -5.35 1.60
CA GLU A 35 33.73 -5.88 2.54
C GLU A 35 34.80 -4.82 2.77
N ILE A 36 35.00 -4.40 4.00
CA ILE A 36 35.92 -3.34 4.40
C ILE A 36 37.03 -3.96 5.24
N GLN A 37 38.25 -3.78 4.80
CA GLN A 37 39.43 -4.25 5.50
C GLN A 37 40.27 -3.04 5.96
N ALA A 38 40.54 -2.96 7.27
CA ALA A 38 41.38 -1.94 7.87
C ALA A 38 42.41 -2.60 8.80
N GLY A 39 43.59 -2.83 8.27
CA GLY A 39 44.63 -3.61 8.97
C GLY A 39 44.19 -5.05 9.21
N ALA A 40 44.12 -5.45 10.47
CA ALA A 40 43.69 -6.78 10.87
C ALA A 40 42.16 -6.93 11.04
N ILE A 41 41.39 -5.83 10.86
CA ILE A 41 39.95 -5.81 11.08
C ILE A 41 39.26 -5.97 9.74
N THR A 42 38.31 -6.87 9.68
CA THR A 42 37.34 -7.00 8.56
C THR A 42 35.95 -6.80 9.07
N CYS A 43 35.20 -5.92 8.42
CA CYS A 43 33.77 -5.74 8.62
C CYS A 43 33.05 -5.65 7.27
N TYR A 44 31.74 -5.66 7.32
CA TYR A 44 30.89 -5.61 6.14
C TYR A 44 29.91 -4.44 6.27
N TYR A 45 29.49 -3.89 5.14
CA TYR A 45 28.47 -2.85 5.10
C TYR A 45 27.37 -3.29 4.14
N ASP A 46 26.18 -3.43 4.68
CA ASP A 46 24.96 -3.75 3.96
C ASP A 46 23.85 -2.75 4.31
N PHE A 47 22.63 -3.00 3.91
CA PHE A 47 21.50 -2.10 4.15
C PHE A 47 21.27 -1.76 5.66
N ARG A 48 21.73 -2.59 6.57
CA ARG A 48 21.68 -2.34 8.03
C ARG A 48 22.82 -1.43 8.53
N GLY A 49 23.78 -1.10 7.66
CA GLY A 49 25.01 -0.42 8.06
C GLY A 49 26.19 -1.36 8.27
N VAL A 50 27.08 -1.05 9.19
CA VAL A 50 28.29 -1.85 9.48
C VAL A 50 27.93 -3.08 10.32
N VAL A 51 28.26 -4.26 9.80
CA VAL A 51 27.95 -5.56 10.42
C VAL A 51 29.19 -6.48 10.46
N LYS A 52 29.19 -7.45 11.36
CA LYS A 52 30.27 -8.45 11.46
C LYS A 52 30.17 -9.57 10.41
N ARG A 53 28.97 -9.84 9.92
CA ARG A 53 28.67 -10.84 8.90
C ARG A 53 27.58 -10.33 7.97
N PRO A 54 27.74 -10.46 6.65
CA PRO A 54 26.71 -10.10 5.71
C PRO A 54 25.56 -11.12 5.76
N ASP A 55 24.38 -10.66 5.38
CA ASP A 55 23.20 -11.50 5.21
C ASP A 55 22.53 -11.04 3.91
N GLU A 56 22.29 -11.99 2.99
CA GLU A 56 21.81 -11.69 1.64
C GLU A 56 20.46 -10.97 1.61
N HIS A 57 19.62 -11.13 2.64
CA HIS A 57 18.34 -10.40 2.76
C HIS A 57 18.51 -8.89 2.92
N TYR A 58 19.70 -8.47 3.36
CA TYR A 58 20.02 -7.05 3.58
C TYR A 58 21.05 -6.51 2.60
N ASN A 59 21.32 -7.23 1.52
CA ASN A 59 22.17 -6.71 0.46
C ASN A 59 21.55 -5.48 -0.20
N PHE A 60 22.38 -4.56 -0.65
CA PHE A 60 21.95 -3.56 -1.61
C PHE A 60 21.53 -4.25 -2.90
N VAL A 61 20.56 -3.68 -3.59
CA VAL A 61 19.98 -4.24 -4.82
C VAL A 61 19.89 -3.17 -5.89
N LEU A 62 20.25 -3.54 -7.10
CA LEU A 62 20.02 -2.74 -8.29
C LEU A 62 19.37 -3.62 -9.37
N ILE A 63 18.35 -3.09 -10.01
CA ILE A 63 17.68 -3.71 -11.15
C ILE A 63 17.94 -2.78 -12.34
N PRO A 64 18.80 -3.17 -13.30
CA PRO A 64 19.07 -2.35 -14.47
C PRO A 64 17.79 -2.07 -15.26
N GLY A 65 17.63 -0.84 -15.73
CA GLY A 65 16.43 -0.43 -16.46
C GLY A 65 15.18 -0.20 -15.61
N PHE A 66 15.25 -0.43 -14.29
CA PHE A 66 14.17 -0.01 -13.38
C PHE A 66 14.21 1.51 -13.21
N ASP A 67 13.11 2.15 -13.55
CA ASP A 67 12.91 3.57 -13.28
C ASP A 67 11.53 3.78 -12.65
N THR A 68 11.49 4.56 -11.58
CA THR A 68 10.23 4.97 -10.98
C THR A 68 9.56 5.98 -11.89
N PRO A 69 8.29 5.82 -12.24
CA PRO A 69 7.56 6.81 -13.04
C PRO A 69 7.69 8.22 -12.44
N ASP A 70 7.88 9.22 -13.29
CA ASP A 70 8.13 10.59 -12.83
C ASP A 70 6.98 11.16 -11.99
N TRP A 71 5.74 10.78 -12.28
CA TRP A 71 4.58 11.18 -11.49
C TRP A 71 4.62 10.67 -10.04
N ALA A 72 5.32 9.56 -9.77
CA ALA A 72 5.42 8.99 -8.42
C ALA A 72 6.59 9.58 -7.61
N LYS A 73 7.55 10.26 -8.29
CA LYS A 73 8.73 10.82 -7.63
C LYS A 73 8.34 12.11 -6.89
N GLY A 74 8.27 12.01 -5.57
CA GLY A 74 7.93 13.15 -4.71
C GLY A 74 6.44 13.45 -4.59
N ALA A 75 5.57 12.62 -5.17
CA ALA A 75 4.13 12.81 -5.10
C ALA A 75 3.60 12.69 -3.65
N VAL A 76 2.68 13.58 -3.31
CA VAL A 76 1.95 13.51 -2.03
C VAL A 76 0.85 12.46 -2.16
N MET A 77 1.03 11.33 -1.46
CA MET A 77 0.07 10.23 -1.46
C MET A 77 -0.81 10.30 -0.21
N TYR A 78 -2.11 10.13 -0.39
CA TYR A 78 -3.08 10.05 0.71
C TYR A 78 -3.78 8.70 0.69
N GLN A 79 -3.62 7.93 1.75
CA GLN A 79 -4.32 6.65 1.89
C GLN A 79 -5.70 6.87 2.50
N ILE A 80 -6.73 6.35 1.84
CA ILE A 80 -8.13 6.46 2.30
C ILE A 80 -8.61 5.11 2.80
N TYR A 81 -9.03 5.08 4.07
CA TYR A 81 -9.85 4.05 4.64
C TYR A 81 -11.31 4.48 4.44
N VAL A 82 -11.97 3.93 3.42
CA VAL A 82 -13.22 4.47 2.87
C VAL A 82 -14.32 4.56 3.91
N ASP A 83 -14.57 3.48 4.66
CA ASP A 83 -15.59 3.47 5.75
C ASP A 83 -15.43 4.61 6.77
N ARG A 84 -14.19 5.12 6.93
CA ARG A 84 -13.83 6.13 7.95
C ARG A 84 -13.49 7.49 7.36
N PHE A 85 -13.85 7.76 6.11
CA PHE A 85 -13.48 9.01 5.45
C PHE A 85 -14.63 10.00 5.33
N CYS A 86 -15.68 9.66 4.61
CA CYS A 86 -16.87 10.48 4.43
C CYS A 86 -18.03 9.63 3.91
N ASN A 87 -19.20 9.77 4.50
CA ASN A 87 -20.44 9.19 4.01
C ASN A 87 -21.09 10.16 3.02
N GLY A 88 -21.18 9.79 1.75
CA GLY A 88 -21.80 10.59 0.68
C GLY A 88 -23.16 10.07 0.26
N ASP A 89 -23.45 8.80 0.49
CA ASP A 89 -24.74 8.18 0.18
C ASP A 89 -25.21 7.25 1.31
N PRO A 90 -25.94 7.75 2.30
CA PRO A 90 -26.41 6.93 3.42
C PRO A 90 -27.33 5.77 3.01
N THR A 91 -27.74 5.67 1.74
CA THR A 91 -28.61 4.58 1.28
C THR A 91 -27.86 3.27 1.05
N ASN A 92 -26.53 3.32 0.99
CA ASN A 92 -25.66 2.15 0.86
C ASN A 92 -25.03 1.70 2.18
N ASP A 93 -25.31 2.37 3.30
CA ASP A 93 -24.73 2.07 4.61
C ASP A 93 -25.00 0.63 5.04
N VAL A 94 -24.00 0.00 5.67
CA VAL A 94 -24.20 -1.27 6.38
C VAL A 94 -25.12 -1.05 7.56
N LEU A 95 -26.20 -1.83 7.65
CA LEU A 95 -27.18 -1.70 8.70
C LEU A 95 -26.77 -2.49 9.97
N THR A 96 -27.23 -2.01 11.12
CA THR A 96 -27.08 -2.77 12.36
C THR A 96 -27.83 -4.10 12.28
N ASN A 97 -27.11 -5.20 12.56
CA ASN A 97 -27.59 -6.58 12.47
C ASN A 97 -27.83 -7.10 11.02
N GLU A 98 -27.29 -6.47 10.02
CA GLU A 98 -27.47 -6.89 8.63
C GLU A 98 -26.89 -8.28 8.38
N TYR A 99 -25.66 -8.53 8.88
CA TYR A 99 -25.02 -9.84 8.75
C TYR A 99 -24.13 -10.16 9.96
N HIS A 100 -23.56 -11.37 9.98
CA HIS A 100 -22.63 -11.81 11.01
C HIS A 100 -21.21 -11.87 10.49
N TYR A 101 -20.26 -11.39 11.29
CA TYR A 101 -18.84 -11.51 11.03
C TYR A 101 -18.06 -11.68 12.34
N ILE A 102 -17.14 -12.67 12.39
CA ILE A 102 -16.33 -13.01 13.60
C ILE A 102 -17.21 -13.09 14.86
N GLY A 103 -18.25 -13.95 14.80
CA GLY A 103 -19.06 -14.30 15.97
C GLY A 103 -20.02 -13.23 16.48
N ALA A 104 -20.18 -12.10 15.80
CA ALA A 104 -21.18 -11.09 16.14
C ALA A 104 -21.73 -10.39 14.90
N LYS A 105 -22.76 -9.59 15.09
CA LYS A 105 -23.47 -8.87 14.03
C LYS A 105 -22.78 -7.55 13.68
N SER A 106 -22.99 -7.09 12.43
CA SER A 106 -22.61 -5.75 11.99
C SER A 106 -23.29 -4.68 12.82
N GLN A 107 -22.63 -3.54 12.97
CA GLN A 107 -23.08 -2.39 13.74
C GLN A 107 -22.89 -1.12 12.90
N HIS A 108 -23.99 -0.44 12.56
CA HIS A 108 -23.93 0.92 12.05
C HIS A 108 -23.59 1.91 13.16
N VAL A 109 -22.69 2.85 12.91
CA VAL A 109 -22.21 3.85 13.87
C VAL A 109 -22.65 5.24 13.40
N GLU A 110 -23.69 5.77 14.02
CA GLU A 110 -24.23 7.10 13.69
C GLU A 110 -23.31 8.24 14.15
N ASP A 111 -22.66 8.08 15.32
CA ASP A 111 -21.77 9.11 15.87
C ASP A 111 -20.34 8.92 15.38
N TRP A 112 -19.93 9.70 14.39
CA TRP A 112 -18.59 9.69 13.82
C TRP A 112 -17.48 10.08 14.81
N TYR A 113 -17.81 10.68 15.93
CA TYR A 113 -16.88 11.03 17.02
C TYR A 113 -16.76 9.95 18.08
N ARG A 114 -17.54 8.89 17.99
CA ARG A 114 -17.45 7.75 18.91
C ARG A 114 -16.09 7.07 18.76
N TYR A 115 -15.44 6.78 19.89
CA TYR A 115 -14.23 5.96 19.86
C TYR A 115 -14.53 4.55 19.31
N PRO A 116 -13.65 3.99 18.45
CA PRO A 116 -13.76 2.63 17.96
C PRO A 116 -13.84 1.63 19.14
N SER A 117 -14.61 0.58 18.98
CA SER A 117 -14.67 -0.51 19.94
C SER A 117 -13.41 -1.37 19.89
N SER A 118 -13.19 -2.23 20.88
CA SER A 118 -12.03 -3.14 20.92
C SER A 118 -12.04 -4.19 19.80
N MET A 119 -13.18 -4.41 19.15
CA MET A 119 -13.36 -5.30 18.00
C MET A 119 -14.12 -4.56 16.90
N ASP A 120 -13.54 -3.47 16.44
CA ASP A 120 -14.18 -2.49 15.57
C ASP A 120 -14.35 -2.92 14.12
N VAL A 121 -13.82 -4.10 13.72
CA VAL A 121 -13.94 -4.64 12.36
C VAL A 121 -15.39 -4.80 11.87
N ARG A 122 -16.36 -4.75 12.77
CA ARG A 122 -17.80 -4.82 12.50
C ARG A 122 -18.54 -3.49 12.69
N ASP A 123 -17.82 -2.44 13.10
CA ASP A 123 -18.38 -1.11 13.32
C ASP A 123 -18.24 -0.30 12.03
N PHE A 124 -19.34 -0.03 11.35
CA PHE A 124 -19.39 0.67 10.08
C PHE A 124 -19.85 2.11 10.28
N TYR A 125 -19.06 3.04 9.75
CA TYR A 125 -19.37 4.47 9.79
C TYR A 125 -20.01 4.98 8.50
N GLY A 126 -20.09 4.12 7.48
CA GLY A 126 -20.79 4.42 6.24
C GLY A 126 -20.02 5.29 5.26
N GLY A 127 -18.71 5.44 5.41
CA GLY A 127 -17.91 6.11 4.40
C GLY A 127 -17.92 5.32 3.08
N ASP A 128 -18.05 6.04 1.96
CA ASP A 128 -18.22 5.49 0.62
C ASP A 128 -17.45 6.28 -0.46
N LEU A 129 -17.49 5.79 -1.69
CA LEU A 129 -16.84 6.46 -2.82
C LEU A 129 -17.50 7.80 -3.19
N GLN A 130 -18.82 7.93 -2.95
CA GLN A 130 -19.49 9.22 -3.14
C GLN A 130 -18.94 10.26 -2.16
N GLY A 131 -18.74 9.87 -0.90
CA GLY A 131 -18.11 10.74 0.10
C GLY A 131 -16.67 11.11 -0.25
N VAL A 132 -15.93 10.22 -0.92
CA VAL A 132 -14.61 10.59 -1.46
C VAL A 132 -14.74 11.62 -2.56
N LEU A 133 -15.68 11.44 -3.51
CA LEU A 133 -15.94 12.42 -4.56
C LEU A 133 -16.32 13.79 -3.99
N ASP A 134 -17.16 13.83 -2.98
CA ASP A 134 -17.59 15.05 -2.30
C ASP A 134 -16.43 15.78 -1.60
N LYS A 135 -15.33 15.07 -1.32
CA LYS A 135 -14.13 15.60 -0.68
C LYS A 135 -12.94 15.83 -1.64
N MET A 136 -13.15 15.72 -2.95
CA MET A 136 -12.05 15.90 -3.91
C MET A 136 -11.43 17.30 -3.81
N ASP A 137 -12.23 18.36 -3.68
CA ASP A 137 -11.71 19.72 -3.52
C ASP A 137 -10.87 19.88 -2.25
N TYR A 138 -11.25 19.21 -1.16
CA TYR A 138 -10.46 19.18 0.08
C TYR A 138 -9.11 18.48 -0.15
N LEU A 139 -9.09 17.34 -0.83
CA LEU A 139 -7.87 16.59 -1.12
C LEU A 139 -6.94 17.40 -2.05
N GLU A 140 -7.50 18.08 -3.05
CA GLU A 140 -6.74 18.97 -3.95
C GLU A 140 -6.13 20.15 -3.17
N GLN A 141 -6.90 20.82 -2.31
CA GLN A 141 -6.41 21.91 -1.46
C GLN A 141 -5.32 21.45 -0.48
N LEU A 142 -5.37 20.19 -0.04
CA LEU A 142 -4.34 19.59 0.79
C LEU A 142 -3.05 19.27 0.00
N GLY A 143 -3.10 19.37 -1.33
CA GLY A 143 -1.97 19.07 -2.22
C GLY A 143 -1.77 17.56 -2.49
N VAL A 144 -2.83 16.77 -2.36
CA VAL A 144 -2.78 15.34 -2.68
C VAL A 144 -2.70 15.15 -4.19
N GLU A 145 -1.72 14.39 -4.64
CA GLU A 145 -1.51 14.07 -6.05
C GLU A 145 -1.87 12.62 -6.39
N VAL A 146 -1.85 11.75 -5.37
CA VAL A 146 -2.18 10.32 -5.52
C VAL A 146 -3.06 9.86 -4.38
N ILE A 147 -4.19 9.26 -4.71
CA ILE A 147 -5.07 8.59 -3.75
C ILE A 147 -4.77 7.09 -3.78
N TYR A 148 -4.53 6.52 -2.60
CA TYR A 148 -4.39 5.09 -2.39
C TYR A 148 -5.55 4.59 -1.53
N PHE A 149 -6.43 3.78 -2.10
CA PHE A 149 -7.53 3.20 -1.33
C PHE A 149 -7.11 1.96 -0.55
N ASN A 150 -7.62 1.81 0.68
CA ASN A 150 -7.78 0.48 1.25
C ASN A 150 -8.63 -0.38 0.31
N PRO A 151 -8.61 -1.72 0.42
CA PRO A 151 -9.41 -2.55 -0.46
C PRO A 151 -10.88 -2.10 -0.55
N LEU A 152 -11.45 -2.16 -1.75
CA LEU A 152 -12.84 -1.76 -2.05
C LEU A 152 -13.73 -2.96 -2.39
N PHE A 153 -13.13 -4.14 -2.45
CA PHE A 153 -13.80 -5.36 -2.88
C PHE A 153 -14.75 -5.91 -1.83
N VAL A 154 -15.69 -6.76 -2.27
CA VAL A 154 -16.67 -7.42 -1.39
C VAL A 154 -15.97 -8.07 -0.19
N SER A 155 -16.33 -7.64 1.01
CA SER A 155 -15.72 -8.09 2.25
C SER A 155 -16.63 -7.83 3.43
N PRO A 156 -16.67 -8.74 4.42
CA PRO A 156 -17.53 -8.60 5.60
C PRO A 156 -17.00 -7.60 6.63
N SER A 157 -15.74 -7.20 6.55
CA SER A 157 -15.16 -6.22 7.47
C SER A 157 -15.28 -4.79 6.95
N ASN A 158 -15.21 -3.83 7.86
CA ASN A 158 -15.14 -2.42 7.51
C ASN A 158 -13.86 -2.05 6.76
N HIS A 159 -12.72 -2.71 7.05
CA HIS A 159 -11.41 -2.44 6.43
C HIS A 159 -11.20 -3.13 5.09
N LYS A 160 -12.03 -4.08 4.71
CA LYS A 160 -12.04 -4.80 3.42
C LYS A 160 -10.78 -5.60 3.06
N TYR A 161 -9.81 -5.77 3.97
CA TYR A 161 -8.61 -6.59 3.72
C TYR A 161 -8.86 -8.09 3.66
N ASP A 162 -9.99 -8.57 4.14
CA ASP A 162 -10.49 -9.93 4.06
C ASP A 162 -11.43 -10.13 2.85
N SER A 163 -11.01 -9.62 1.69
CA SER A 163 -11.75 -9.67 0.44
C SER A 163 -12.20 -11.10 0.11
N GLN A 164 -13.49 -11.24 -0.17
CA GLN A 164 -14.12 -12.50 -0.56
C GLN A 164 -14.21 -12.65 -2.08
N ASP A 165 -14.29 -11.53 -2.79
CA ASP A 165 -14.43 -11.47 -4.22
C ASP A 165 -13.64 -10.25 -4.74
N TYR A 166 -12.73 -10.49 -5.67
CA TYR A 166 -11.89 -9.44 -6.28
C TYR A 166 -12.47 -8.90 -7.59
N ASP A 167 -13.55 -9.51 -8.09
CA ASP A 167 -14.19 -9.10 -9.35
C ASP A 167 -15.28 -8.05 -9.13
N HIS A 168 -15.69 -7.84 -7.85
CA HIS A 168 -16.79 -6.94 -7.51
C HIS A 168 -16.37 -5.93 -6.43
N VAL A 169 -16.76 -4.68 -6.65
CA VAL A 169 -16.70 -3.65 -5.62
C VAL A 169 -17.78 -3.92 -4.57
N ASP A 170 -17.47 -3.72 -3.31
CA ASP A 170 -18.42 -3.89 -2.23
C ASP A 170 -19.61 -2.91 -2.40
N PRO A 171 -20.86 -3.38 -2.38
CA PRO A 171 -22.03 -2.53 -2.60
C PRO A 171 -22.21 -1.42 -1.58
N HIS A 172 -21.61 -1.56 -0.39
CA HIS A 172 -21.59 -0.51 0.63
C HIS A 172 -20.52 0.56 0.40
N CYS A 173 -19.65 0.38 -0.59
CA CYS A 173 -18.67 1.40 -0.98
C CYS A 173 -19.15 2.29 -2.11
N GLY A 174 -20.25 1.95 -2.78
CA GLY A 174 -20.71 2.73 -3.92
C GLY A 174 -22.12 2.38 -4.37
N LYS A 175 -22.66 3.21 -5.27
CA LYS A 175 -24.01 3.02 -5.81
C LYS A 175 -24.03 1.95 -6.87
N ILE A 176 -24.82 0.91 -6.68
CA ILE A 176 -25.06 -0.11 -7.71
C ILE A 176 -25.91 0.50 -8.83
N VAL A 177 -25.30 0.68 -10.01
CA VAL A 177 -25.97 1.22 -11.19
C VAL A 177 -26.59 0.12 -12.03
N LYS A 178 -25.96 -1.07 -12.04
CA LYS A 178 -26.42 -2.22 -12.79
C LYS A 178 -26.17 -3.49 -12.00
N ASP A 179 -27.21 -3.97 -11.41
CA ASP A 179 -27.26 -5.26 -10.77
C ASP A 179 -28.30 -6.06 -11.53
N GLY A 180 -28.01 -7.25 -11.98
CA GLY A 180 -28.96 -8.10 -12.72
C GLY A 180 -30.15 -8.56 -11.89
N GLY A 181 -30.28 -8.13 -10.63
CA GLY A 181 -31.34 -8.56 -9.71
C GLY A 181 -31.20 -10.02 -9.29
N ARG A 182 -30.02 -10.61 -9.48
CA ARG A 182 -29.68 -12.00 -9.16
C ARG A 182 -28.22 -12.14 -8.77
N LEU A 183 -27.87 -13.24 -8.14
CA LEU A 183 -26.48 -13.59 -7.92
C LEU A 183 -25.78 -13.68 -9.28
N LEU A 184 -24.61 -13.08 -9.39
CA LEU A 184 -23.77 -13.17 -10.59
C LEU A 184 -23.33 -14.62 -10.77
N GLU A 185 -23.34 -15.09 -11.99
CA GLU A 185 -22.75 -16.36 -12.34
C GLU A 185 -21.26 -16.16 -12.63
N ASP A 186 -20.44 -17.21 -12.49
CA ASP A 186 -18.96 -17.16 -12.58
C ASP A 186 -18.40 -16.50 -13.86
N TRP A 187 -19.21 -16.38 -14.90
CA TRP A 187 -18.84 -15.76 -16.17
C TRP A 187 -19.47 -14.38 -16.40
N GLU A 188 -20.31 -13.92 -15.49
CA GLU A 188 -20.90 -12.57 -15.59
C GLU A 188 -19.96 -11.54 -15.01
N THR A 189 -19.70 -10.56 -15.80
CA THR A 189 -18.85 -9.47 -15.40
C THR A 189 -19.45 -8.64 -14.31
N ASP A 190 -18.69 -8.41 -13.46
CA ASP A 190 -18.50 -7.56 -12.33
C ASP A 190 -19.43 -6.34 -12.21
N ASN A 191 -19.68 -5.98 -10.98
CA ASN A 191 -20.28 -4.72 -10.57
C ASN A 191 -19.28 -3.54 -10.64
N THR A 192 -18.05 -3.75 -11.11
CA THR A 192 -17.02 -2.71 -11.08
C THR A 192 -17.40 -1.45 -11.83
N HIS A 193 -18.20 -1.60 -12.89
CA HIS A 193 -18.76 -0.47 -13.62
C HIS A 193 -20.13 0.01 -13.08
N ALA A 194 -20.61 -0.65 -12.04
CA ALA A 194 -21.90 -0.35 -11.44
C ALA A 194 -21.80 0.48 -10.15
N CYS A 195 -20.58 0.70 -9.69
CA CYS A 195 -20.26 1.40 -8.46
C CYS A 195 -19.48 2.70 -8.74
N LEU A 196 -20.03 3.55 -9.57
CA LEU A 196 -19.48 4.91 -9.80
C LEU A 196 -20.57 5.95 -9.69
#